data_924d9b4d88efa37c3e3a23ca4911db4f
#
_entry.id   924d9b4d88efa37c3e3a23ca4911db4f
#
_cell.length_a   1.000
_cell.length_b   1.000
_cell.length_c   1.000
_cell.angle_alpha   90.00
_cell.angle_beta   90.00
_cell.angle_gamma   90.00
#
_symmetry.space_group_name_H-M   'P 1'
#
loop_
_entity.id
_entity.type
_entity.pdbx_description
1 polymer ?
#
loop_
_entity_poly.entity_id
_entity_poly.type
_entity_poly.pdbx_seq_one_letter_code
_entity_poly.pdbx_strand_id
1 'polypeptide(L)'
;MGKILIIDDDATFLKILGQYIHEYYPLLCVETCIDPVKALAAIRMKDLDLLLVDLEMPTLDGSKIYKFATDSGIDKNRIVILSGREADYLHEKFPMGTCLAVLNKFEARQKSVLDMIFTSLQDKQCKGRNSPE
;
A
#
# COMPACT_ATOMS: atom_id res chain seq x y z
N MET A 1 -8.46 -3.01 -13.46
CA MET A 1 -8.92 -3.28 -12.09
C MET A 1 -8.01 -2.64 -11.07
N GLY A 2 -8.57 -2.22 -9.95
CA GLY A 2 -7.79 -1.63 -8.88
C GLY A 2 -7.02 -2.70 -8.11
N LYS A 3 -5.77 -2.92 -8.47
CA LYS A 3 -4.93 -3.95 -7.85
C LYS A 3 -4.05 -3.36 -6.77
N ILE A 4 -4.14 -3.93 -5.56
CA ILE A 4 -3.39 -3.51 -4.38
C ILE A 4 -2.46 -4.64 -3.94
N LEU A 5 -1.21 -4.31 -3.69
CA LEU A 5 -0.26 -5.24 -3.07
C LEU A 5 0.08 -4.72 -1.68
N ILE A 6 -0.07 -5.58 -0.67
CA ILE A 6 0.27 -5.24 0.71
C ILE A 6 1.42 -6.12 1.16
N ILE A 7 2.52 -5.52 1.56
CA ILE A 7 3.72 -6.22 1.99
C ILE A 7 3.95 -5.96 3.48
N ASP A 8 3.86 -7.00 4.28
CA ASP A 8 4.03 -6.91 5.73
C ASP A 8 4.38 -8.30 6.26
N ASP A 9 5.27 -8.40 7.22
CA ASP A 9 5.63 -9.69 7.81
C ASP A 9 4.64 -10.16 8.87
N ASP A 10 3.68 -9.32 9.25
CA ASP A 10 2.63 -9.68 10.20
C ASP A 10 1.44 -10.28 9.47
N ALA A 11 1.35 -11.61 9.49
CA ALA A 11 0.28 -12.34 8.80
C ALA A 11 -1.11 -11.96 9.31
N THR A 12 -1.24 -11.67 10.60
CA THR A 12 -2.52 -11.27 11.19
C THR A 12 -2.99 -9.94 10.64
N PHE A 13 -2.08 -8.96 10.57
CA PHE A 13 -2.37 -7.65 10.00
C PHE A 13 -2.81 -7.77 8.54
N LEU A 14 -2.08 -8.57 7.75
CA LEU A 14 -2.41 -8.78 6.34
C LEU A 14 -3.80 -9.39 6.18
N LYS A 15 -4.12 -10.38 7.01
CA LYS A 15 -5.41 -11.04 6.95
C LYS A 15 -6.56 -10.08 7.27
N ILE A 16 -6.39 -9.31 8.34
CA ILE A 16 -7.43 -8.37 8.78
C ILE A 16 -7.64 -7.28 7.73
N LEU A 17 -6.57 -6.68 7.25
CA LEU A 17 -6.68 -5.60 6.27
C LEU A 17 -7.19 -6.12 4.93
N GLY A 18 -6.71 -7.27 4.49
CA GLY A 18 -7.16 -7.88 3.25
C GLY A 18 -8.65 -8.20 3.27
N GLN A 19 -9.14 -8.75 4.37
CA GLN A 19 -10.56 -9.05 4.53
C GLN A 19 -11.40 -7.77 4.57
N TYR A 20 -10.90 -6.74 5.24
CA TYR A 20 -11.57 -5.45 5.31
C TYR A 20 -11.77 -4.86 3.90
N ILE A 21 -10.71 -4.86 3.11
CA ILE A 21 -10.78 -4.33 1.74
C ILE A 21 -11.74 -5.17 0.89
N HIS A 22 -11.65 -6.49 1.01
CA HIS A 22 -12.52 -7.38 0.26
C HIS A 22 -13.99 -7.13 0.57
N GLU A 23 -14.32 -6.89 1.83
CA GLU A 23 -15.69 -6.67 2.27
C GLU A 23 -16.24 -5.30 1.88
N TYR A 24 -15.45 -4.25 2.09
CA TYR A 24 -15.93 -2.87 1.93
C TYR A 24 -15.56 -2.23 0.59
N TYR A 25 -14.64 -2.82 -0.15
CA TYR A 25 -14.19 -2.28 -1.44
C TYR A 25 -14.12 -3.41 -2.46
N PRO A 26 -15.29 -3.96 -2.86
CA PRO A 26 -15.32 -5.19 -3.68
C PRO A 26 -14.77 -5.03 -5.09
N LEU A 27 -14.58 -3.80 -5.59
CA LEU A 27 -14.00 -3.58 -6.90
C LEU A 27 -12.47 -3.56 -6.88
N LEU A 28 -11.88 -3.64 -5.68
CA LEU A 28 -10.43 -3.68 -5.54
C LEU A 28 -9.95 -5.12 -5.40
N CYS A 29 -8.85 -5.44 -6.06
CA CYS A 29 -8.23 -6.75 -5.99
C CYS A 29 -6.99 -6.66 -5.08
N VAL A 30 -6.97 -7.42 -4.00
CA VAL A 30 -5.91 -7.36 -3.00
C VAL A 30 -5.03 -8.60 -3.06
N GLU A 31 -3.73 -8.38 -3.16
CA GLU A 31 -2.73 -9.42 -2.92
C GLU A 31 -1.96 -9.06 -1.67
N THR A 32 -1.67 -10.06 -0.86
CA THR A 32 -0.84 -9.88 0.34
C THR A 32 0.43 -10.68 0.20
N CYS A 33 1.52 -10.16 0.75
CA CYS A 33 2.81 -10.83 0.69
C CYS A 33 3.53 -10.69 2.03
N ILE A 34 3.83 -11.83 2.65
CA ILE A 34 4.52 -11.87 3.93
C ILE A 34 6.04 -11.88 3.75
N ASP A 35 6.50 -12.30 2.57
CA ASP A 35 7.93 -12.39 2.24
C ASP A 35 8.32 -11.21 1.35
N PRO A 36 9.09 -10.24 1.87
CA PRO A 36 9.46 -9.06 1.09
C PRO A 36 10.28 -9.38 -0.15
N VAL A 37 11.04 -10.47 -0.14
CA VAL A 37 11.83 -10.84 -1.32
C VAL A 37 10.92 -11.29 -2.46
N LYS A 38 9.89 -12.07 -2.15
CA LYS A 38 8.90 -12.49 -3.15
C LYS A 38 8.10 -11.30 -3.69
N ALA A 39 7.91 -10.29 -2.85
CA ALA A 39 7.18 -9.08 -3.25
C ALA A 39 7.89 -8.33 -4.37
N LEU A 40 9.22 -8.43 -4.45
CA LEU A 40 9.97 -7.75 -5.50
C LEU A 40 9.57 -8.24 -6.90
N ALA A 41 9.27 -9.53 -7.03
CA ALA A 41 8.79 -10.07 -8.30
C ALA A 41 7.43 -9.49 -8.69
N ALA A 42 6.52 -9.36 -7.71
CA ALA A 42 5.21 -8.78 -7.96
C ALA A 42 5.31 -7.30 -8.36
N ILE A 43 6.24 -6.58 -7.74
CA ILE A 43 6.47 -5.17 -8.08
C ILE A 43 6.96 -5.02 -9.53
N ARG A 44 7.79 -5.93 -9.99
CA ARG A 44 8.30 -5.90 -11.36
C ARG A 44 7.22 -6.02 -12.42
N MET A 45 6.09 -6.63 -12.08
CA MET A 45 4.98 -6.78 -13.02
C MET A 45 4.32 -5.45 -13.37
N LYS A 46 4.49 -4.43 -12.53
CA LYS A 46 4.05 -3.04 -12.77
C LYS A 46 2.54 -2.88 -13.01
N ASP A 47 1.75 -3.85 -12.63
CA ASP A 47 0.30 -3.77 -12.81
C ASP A 47 -0.44 -3.35 -11.52
N LEU A 48 0.28 -2.70 -10.61
CA LEU A 48 -0.25 -2.27 -9.33
C LEU A 48 -0.79 -0.85 -9.38
N ASP A 49 -1.97 -0.66 -8.80
CA ASP A 49 -2.56 0.67 -8.63
C ASP A 49 -2.19 1.26 -7.27
N LEU A 50 -1.87 0.40 -6.30
CA LEU A 50 -1.47 0.84 -4.97
C LEU A 50 -0.55 -0.20 -4.34
N LEU A 51 0.49 0.29 -3.69
CA LEU A 51 1.46 -0.54 -2.95
C LEU A 51 1.51 -0.07 -1.50
N LEU A 52 1.19 -0.96 -0.56
CA LEU A 52 1.33 -0.70 0.87
C LEU A 52 2.51 -1.50 1.38
N VAL A 53 3.48 -0.83 2.00
CA VAL A 53 4.73 -1.46 2.44
C VAL A 53 4.95 -1.20 3.92
N ASP A 54 5.14 -2.26 4.70
CA ASP A 54 5.58 -2.15 6.09
C ASP A 54 7.05 -1.74 6.12
N LEU A 55 7.36 -0.70 6.87
CA LEU A 55 8.73 -0.19 6.97
C LEU A 55 9.65 -1.13 7.76
N GLU A 56 9.14 -1.67 8.87
CA GLU A 56 9.94 -2.53 9.75
C GLU A 56 9.72 -4.01 9.46
N MET A 57 10.55 -4.57 8.60
CA MET A 57 10.58 -6.02 8.34
C MET A 57 12.00 -6.55 8.56
N PRO A 58 12.15 -7.71 9.22
CA PRO A 58 13.47 -8.21 9.57
C PRO A 58 14.34 -8.62 8.39
N THR A 59 13.73 -9.14 7.33
CA THR A 59 14.46 -9.64 6.16
C THR A 59 14.90 -8.53 5.22
N LEU A 60 14.03 -7.56 4.99
CA LEU A 60 14.27 -6.49 4.05
C LEU A 60 13.51 -5.26 4.49
N ASP A 61 14.23 -4.17 4.73
CA ASP A 61 13.66 -2.90 5.15
C ASP A 61 12.70 -2.36 4.08
N GLY A 62 11.54 -1.87 4.53
CA GLY A 62 10.54 -1.31 3.62
C GLY A 62 11.04 -0.13 2.80
N SER A 63 12.03 0.61 3.31
CA SER A 63 12.61 1.71 2.54
C SER A 63 13.34 1.21 1.30
N LYS A 64 13.93 0.02 1.37
CA LYS A 64 14.58 -0.61 0.22
C LYS A 64 13.54 -1.08 -0.80
N ILE A 65 12.40 -1.56 -0.32
CA ILE A 65 11.30 -1.96 -1.20
C ILE A 65 10.75 -0.71 -1.90
N TYR A 66 10.58 0.39 -1.18
CA TYR A 66 10.15 1.67 -1.76
C TYR A 66 11.09 2.08 -2.89
N LYS A 67 12.40 2.05 -2.62
CA LYS A 67 13.39 2.42 -3.62
C LYS A 67 13.33 1.49 -4.84
N PHE A 68 13.23 0.20 -4.61
CA PHE A 68 13.10 -0.77 -5.69
C PHE A 68 11.87 -0.50 -6.54
N ALA A 69 10.74 -0.20 -5.90
CA ALA A 69 9.49 0.06 -6.60
C ALA A 69 9.59 1.31 -7.48
N THR A 70 10.12 2.41 -6.94
CA THR A 70 10.28 3.65 -7.71
C THR A 70 11.29 3.48 -8.83
N ASP A 71 12.40 2.75 -8.58
CA ASP A 71 13.39 2.46 -9.61
C ASP A 71 12.80 1.57 -10.71
N SER A 72 11.82 0.74 -10.38
CA SER A 72 11.13 -0.11 -11.34
C SER A 72 10.05 0.62 -12.13
N GLY A 73 9.77 1.88 -11.82
CA GLY A 73 8.82 2.69 -12.56
C GLY A 73 7.46 2.87 -11.90
N ILE A 74 7.28 2.41 -10.67
CA ILE A 74 6.03 2.66 -9.95
C ILE A 74 6.01 4.10 -9.46
N ASP A 75 4.91 4.81 -9.74
CA ASP A 75 4.74 6.19 -9.31
C ASP A 75 4.74 6.26 -7.78
N LYS A 76 5.56 7.15 -7.21
CA LYS A 76 5.61 7.35 -5.76
C LYS A 76 4.25 7.69 -5.16
N ASN A 77 3.36 8.28 -5.94
CA ASN A 77 2.00 8.63 -5.49
C ASN A 77 1.06 7.41 -5.46
N ARG A 78 1.59 6.22 -5.74
CA ARG A 78 0.87 4.96 -5.59
C ARG A 78 1.46 4.11 -4.46
N ILE A 79 2.34 4.69 -3.63
CA ILE A 79 3.01 3.96 -2.55
C ILE A 79 2.60 4.55 -1.20
N VAL A 80 2.17 3.68 -0.29
CA VAL A 80 1.88 4.03 1.10
C VAL A 80 2.84 3.26 1.99
N ILE A 81 3.52 3.98 2.87
CA ILE A 81 4.41 3.38 3.86
C ILE A 81 3.64 3.19 5.16
N LEU A 82 3.70 1.99 5.71
CA LEU A 82 3.07 1.65 7.00
C LEU A 82 4.16 1.39 8.03
N SER A 83 3.97 1.85 9.25
CA SER A 83 4.96 1.68 10.31
C SER A 83 4.31 1.66 11.68
N GLY A 84 4.94 0.96 12.63
CA GLY A 84 4.58 1.03 14.04
C GLY A 84 5.32 2.15 14.77
N ARG A 85 6.15 2.92 14.08
CA ARG A 85 6.94 4.00 14.65
C ARG A 85 6.13 5.29 14.77
N GLU A 86 6.64 6.20 15.61
CA GLU A 86 6.00 7.50 15.83
C GLU A 86 6.08 8.40 14.60
N ALA A 87 5.14 9.32 14.51
CA ALA A 87 5.01 10.23 13.37
C ALA A 87 6.29 11.05 13.11
N ASP A 88 6.94 11.54 14.17
CA ASP A 88 8.14 12.35 14.00
C ASP A 88 9.26 11.59 13.29
N TYR A 89 9.46 10.33 13.70
CA TYR A 89 10.44 9.46 13.05
C TYR A 89 10.11 9.27 11.56
N LEU A 90 8.85 9.04 11.26
CA LEU A 90 8.40 8.78 9.89
C LEU A 90 8.54 10.02 9.01
N HIS A 91 8.19 11.20 9.53
CA HIS A 91 8.30 12.44 8.76
C HIS A 91 9.75 12.79 8.45
N GLU A 92 10.67 12.46 9.36
CA GLU A 92 12.09 12.69 9.13
C GLU A 92 12.62 11.78 8.02
N LYS A 93 12.24 10.49 8.06
CA LYS A 93 12.72 9.50 7.09
C LYS A 93 12.02 9.64 5.74
N PHE A 94 10.74 9.96 5.75
CA PHE A 94 9.92 10.12 4.55
C PHE A 94 9.22 11.48 4.57
N PRO A 95 9.91 12.54 4.14
CA PRO A 95 9.30 13.86 4.08
C PRO A 95 8.10 13.91 3.13
N MET A 96 7.24 14.89 3.34
CA MET A 96 6.08 15.09 2.48
C MET A 96 6.49 15.12 1.00
N GLY A 97 5.73 14.43 0.17
CA GLY A 97 6.03 14.34 -1.26
C GLY A 97 6.87 13.13 -1.65
N THR A 98 7.40 12.38 -0.68
CA THR A 98 8.20 11.17 -0.95
C THR A 98 7.33 10.02 -1.46
N CYS A 99 6.10 9.93 -0.94
CA CYS A 99 5.14 8.90 -1.33
C CYS A 99 3.72 9.43 -1.13
N LEU A 100 2.72 8.62 -1.43
CA LEU A 100 1.32 9.02 -1.28
C LEU A 100 0.99 9.33 0.17
N ALA A 101 1.38 8.46 1.09
CA ALA A 101 1.14 8.65 2.51
C ALA A 101 2.10 7.80 3.34
N VAL A 102 2.37 8.27 4.56
CA VAL A 102 3.14 7.54 5.55
C VAL A 102 2.26 7.43 6.79
N LEU A 103 1.87 6.21 7.15
CA LEU A 103 0.84 5.97 8.16
C LEU A 103 1.33 5.10 9.30
N ASN A 104 0.85 5.41 10.50
CA ASN A 104 1.10 4.56 11.66
C ASN A 104 0.03 3.47 11.71
N LYS A 105 0.46 2.20 11.74
CA LYS A 105 -0.44 1.04 11.69
C LYS A 105 -1.45 0.98 12.84
N PHE A 106 -1.13 1.58 13.98
CA PHE A 106 -1.89 1.41 15.20
C PHE A 106 -2.72 2.63 15.60
N GLU A 107 -2.64 3.73 14.87
CA GLU A 107 -3.43 4.92 15.17
C GLU A 107 -4.78 4.86 14.48
N ALA A 108 -5.85 5.11 15.25
CA ALA A 108 -7.21 5.00 14.73
C ALA A 108 -7.49 5.90 13.53
N ARG A 109 -6.98 7.14 13.53
CA ARG A 109 -7.23 8.06 12.42
C ARG A 109 -6.50 7.67 11.12
N GLN A 110 -5.51 6.78 11.21
CA GLN A 110 -4.83 6.29 10.01
C GLN A 110 -5.76 5.41 9.20
N LYS A 111 -6.70 4.72 9.85
CA LYS A 111 -7.72 3.96 9.15
C LYS A 111 -8.57 4.87 8.27
N SER A 112 -8.90 6.08 8.74
CA SER A 112 -9.65 7.05 7.95
C SER A 112 -8.91 7.46 6.70
N VAL A 113 -7.59 7.64 6.78
CA VAL A 113 -6.76 7.97 5.62
C VAL A 113 -6.76 6.82 4.62
N LEU A 114 -6.60 5.58 5.11
CA LEU A 114 -6.66 4.40 4.24
C LEU A 114 -8.02 4.30 3.55
N ASP A 115 -9.11 4.55 4.28
CA ASP A 115 -10.45 4.52 3.69
C ASP A 115 -10.61 5.56 2.58
N MET A 116 -10.04 6.75 2.75
CA MET A 116 -10.05 7.76 1.70
C MET A 116 -9.30 7.28 0.46
N ILE A 117 -8.16 6.65 0.66
CA ILE A 117 -7.35 6.13 -0.46
C ILE A 117 -8.10 5.02 -1.19
N PHE A 118 -8.65 4.06 -0.44
CA PHE A 118 -9.38 2.94 -1.04
C PHE A 118 -10.65 3.41 -1.75
N THR A 119 -11.37 4.35 -1.15
CA THR A 119 -12.58 4.92 -1.77
C THR A 119 -12.23 5.60 -3.09
N SER A 120 -11.19 6.42 -3.09
CA SER A 120 -10.75 7.10 -4.30
C SER A 120 -10.35 6.10 -5.39
N LEU A 121 -9.65 5.05 -5.01
CA LEU A 121 -9.22 4.03 -5.97
C LEU A 121 -10.40 3.26 -6.52
N GLN A 122 -11.37 2.89 -5.67
CA GLN A 122 -12.57 2.19 -6.11
C GLN A 122 -13.45 3.06 -7.02
N ASP A 123 -13.56 4.34 -6.72
CA ASP A 123 -14.33 5.27 -7.55
C ASP A 123 -13.74 5.36 -8.95
N LYS A 124 -12.43 5.32 -9.09
CA LYS A 124 -11.79 5.29 -10.41
C LYS A 124 -12.16 4.03 -11.18
N GLN A 125 -12.22 2.89 -10.50
CA GLN A 125 -12.63 1.64 -11.14
C GLN A 125 -14.08 1.70 -11.56
N CYS A 126 -14.95 2.25 -10.72
CA CYS A 126 -16.36 2.41 -11.03
C CYS A 126 -16.58 3.33 -12.25
N LYS A 127 -15.88 4.46 -12.29
CA LYS A 127 -15.98 5.39 -13.42
C LYS A 127 -15.49 4.75 -14.72
N GLY A 128 -14.40 3.98 -14.65
CA GLY A 128 -13.89 3.28 -15.81
C GLY A 128 -14.88 2.25 -16.33
N ARG A 129 -15.59 1.55 -15.44
CA ARG A 129 -16.58 0.55 -15.83
C ARG A 129 -17.83 1.16 -16.44
N ASN A 130 -18.17 2.37 -16.03
CA ASN A 130 -19.38 3.06 -16.51
C ASN A 130 -19.10 3.99 -17.67
N SER A 131 -17.88 4.01 -18.16
CA SER A 131 -17.52 4.87 -19.28
C SER A 131 -18.25 4.42 -20.55
N PRO A 132 -18.92 5.33 -21.24
CA PRO A 132 -19.60 4.98 -22.49
C PRO A 132 -18.59 4.90 -23.62
N GLU A 133 -18.16 3.77 -23.94
CA GLU A 133 -17.18 3.58 -25.00
C GLU A 133 -17.83 3.47 -26.35
#